data_a9a320e10837beba038ab0004aa57326
#
_entry.id   a9a320e10837beba038ab0004aa57326
#
_cell.length_a   1.000
_cell.length_b   1.000
_cell.length_c   1.000
_cell.angle_alpha   90.00
_cell.angle_beta   90.00
_cell.angle_gamma   90.00
#
_symmetry.space_group_name_H-M   'P 1'
#
loop_
_entity.id
_entity.type
_entity.pdbx_description
1 polymer ?
#
loop_
_entity_poly.entity_id
_entity_poly.type
_entity_poly.pdbx_seq_one_letter_code
_entity_poly.pdbx_strand_id
1 'polypeptide(L)'
;MLGFELPEYTYTEFNPFFDLRPNDTPYNMCTNVESKFLLENSVANTSSTELNYTFQNTLSYNNQFGKHSISAVAGFTWEAYTGRSFTAERLNTPSNSDAFQIVGAGTKEGTSTGSRYENYLISYLGRINYNYADRYLATVSVRADGSSKFAPGNRWGTFPSFSLGWRIAVSYTHLRAHETLANLV
;
A
#
# COMPACT_ATOMS: atom_id res chain seq x y z
N MET A 1 17.83 5.20 1.93
CA MET A 1 17.61 4.47 0.69
C MET A 1 16.38 5.10 0.04
N LEU A 2 16.57 5.78 -1.10
CA LEU A 2 15.47 6.37 -1.88
C LEU A 2 14.99 5.30 -2.86
N GLY A 3 13.85 4.69 -2.57
CA GLY A 3 13.19 3.78 -3.51
C GLY A 3 12.26 4.59 -4.41
N PHE A 4 12.47 4.52 -5.71
CA PHE A 4 11.54 5.02 -6.72
C PHE A 4 10.80 3.83 -7.30
N GLU A 5 9.51 3.75 -7.11
CA GLU A 5 8.64 2.88 -7.87
C GLU A 5 7.66 3.74 -8.65
N LEU A 6 7.67 3.59 -9.96
CA LEU A 6 6.76 4.26 -10.90
C LEU A 6 5.91 3.19 -11.60
N PRO A 7 4.84 2.70 -10.98
CA PRO A 7 3.87 1.93 -11.74
C PRO A 7 3.03 2.91 -12.58
N GLU A 8 3.17 2.83 -13.88
CA GLU A 8 2.29 3.50 -14.84
C GLU A 8 1.32 2.46 -15.41
N TYR A 9 0.02 2.67 -15.15
CA TYR A 9 -1.03 1.81 -15.70
C TYR A 9 -1.80 2.58 -16.77
N THR A 10 -1.78 2.06 -17.98
CA THR A 10 -2.59 2.56 -19.08
C THR A 10 -3.45 1.41 -19.59
N TYR A 11 -4.76 1.61 -19.66
CA TYR A 11 -5.67 0.66 -20.27
C TYR A 11 -6.66 1.36 -21.20
N THR A 12 -7.09 0.64 -22.22
CA THR A 12 -8.09 1.09 -23.18
C THR A 12 -9.32 0.19 -23.05
N GLU A 13 -10.46 0.79 -22.78
CA GLU A 13 -11.75 0.11 -22.75
C GLU A 13 -12.48 0.44 -24.05
N PHE A 14 -12.98 -0.62 -24.69
CA PHE A 14 -13.75 -0.53 -25.92
C PHE A 14 -15.12 -1.20 -25.71
N ASN A 15 -16.18 -0.42 -25.92
CA ASN A 15 -17.54 -0.87 -25.91
C ASN A 15 -18.02 -1.05 -27.37
N PRO A 16 -18.19 -2.29 -27.85
CA PRO A 16 -18.57 -2.54 -29.21
C PRO A 16 -20.00 -2.11 -29.48
N PHE A 17 -20.24 -1.70 -30.72
CA PHE A 17 -21.56 -1.50 -31.26
C PHE A 17 -22.23 -2.85 -31.53
N PHE A 18 -23.40 -3.08 -30.97
CA PHE A 18 -24.23 -4.22 -31.30
C PHE A 18 -25.06 -3.90 -32.54
N ASP A 19 -24.62 -4.42 -33.69
CA ASP A 19 -25.40 -4.39 -34.92
C ASP A 19 -26.52 -5.44 -34.81
N LEU A 20 -27.69 -4.99 -34.42
CA LEU A 20 -28.89 -5.83 -34.44
C LEU A 20 -29.36 -5.97 -35.88
N ARG A 21 -28.91 -7.04 -36.54
CA ARG A 21 -29.42 -7.38 -37.85
C ARG A 21 -30.92 -7.64 -37.80
N PRO A 22 -31.70 -7.17 -38.74
CA PRO A 22 -33.18 -7.27 -38.72
C PRO A 22 -33.71 -8.72 -38.65
N ASN A 23 -32.85 -9.72 -38.90
CA ASN A 23 -33.25 -11.13 -38.95
C ASN A 23 -32.94 -11.91 -37.66
N ASP A 24 -32.30 -11.30 -36.66
CA ASP A 24 -31.88 -12.02 -35.45
C ASP A 24 -32.85 -11.87 -34.27
N THR A 25 -34.02 -11.26 -34.46
CA THR A 25 -34.94 -11.03 -33.35
C THR A 25 -36.26 -11.77 -33.47
N PRO A 26 -36.50 -12.77 -32.65
CA PRO A 26 -37.84 -13.17 -32.27
C PRO A 26 -38.42 -12.25 -31.16
N TYR A 27 -37.68 -11.32 -30.64
CA TYR A 27 -38.16 -10.46 -29.54
C TYR A 27 -38.25 -8.99 -29.97
N ASN A 28 -39.46 -8.58 -30.34
CA ASN A 28 -39.88 -7.20 -30.44
C ASN A 28 -39.79 -6.48 -29.10
N MET A 29 -38.61 -6.25 -28.60
CA MET A 29 -38.46 -5.56 -27.33
C MET A 29 -38.05 -4.09 -27.45
N CYS A 30 -37.94 -3.56 -28.64
CA CYS A 30 -37.55 -2.16 -28.79
C CYS A 30 -38.44 -1.44 -29.82
N THR A 31 -39.73 -1.35 -29.54
CA THR A 31 -40.63 -0.44 -30.29
C THR A 31 -40.63 0.98 -29.73
N ASN A 32 -39.86 1.30 -28.72
CA ASN A 32 -39.72 2.66 -28.22
C ASN A 32 -38.55 3.36 -28.90
N VAL A 33 -38.83 4.44 -29.55
CA VAL A 33 -37.90 5.35 -30.25
C VAL A 33 -36.80 5.93 -29.33
N GLU A 34 -36.92 5.73 -28.02
CA GLU A 34 -35.94 6.17 -27.02
C GLU A 34 -34.76 5.23 -26.84
N SER A 35 -34.80 4.02 -27.38
CA SER A 35 -33.65 3.08 -27.33
C SER A 35 -32.53 3.40 -28.33
N LYS A 36 -32.61 4.51 -29.00
CA LYS A 36 -31.53 5.04 -29.84
C LYS A 36 -30.24 5.35 -29.08
N PHE A 37 -30.31 5.39 -27.76
CA PHE A 37 -29.18 5.62 -26.87
C PHE A 37 -28.27 4.40 -26.65
N LEU A 38 -28.71 3.21 -26.99
CA LEU A 38 -27.96 1.98 -26.71
C LEU A 38 -27.07 1.50 -27.87
N LEU A 39 -27.00 2.27 -28.94
CA LEU A 39 -26.31 1.86 -30.16
C LEU A 39 -25.01 2.66 -30.45
N GLU A 40 -24.60 3.53 -29.53
CA GLU A 40 -23.35 4.26 -29.70
C GLU A 40 -22.22 3.43 -29.07
N ASN A 41 -21.26 3.03 -29.89
CA ASN A 41 -20.02 2.46 -29.39
C ASN A 41 -19.14 3.56 -28.79
N SER A 42 -18.31 3.20 -27.84
CA SER A 42 -17.35 4.12 -27.23
C SER A 42 -15.96 3.51 -27.14
N VAL A 43 -14.96 4.36 -27.12
CA VAL A 43 -13.59 4.01 -26.80
C VAL A 43 -13.08 4.95 -25.73
N ALA A 44 -12.58 4.39 -24.62
CA ALA A 44 -12.01 5.14 -23.53
C ALA A 44 -10.56 4.70 -23.28
N ASN A 45 -9.70 5.67 -23.05
CA ASN A 45 -8.32 5.43 -22.65
C ASN A 45 -8.08 6.06 -21.29
N THR A 46 -7.63 5.24 -20.33
CA THR A 46 -7.29 5.67 -18.99
C THR A 46 -5.81 5.50 -18.75
N SER A 47 -5.17 6.57 -18.32
CA SER A 47 -3.78 6.58 -17.85
C SER A 47 -3.75 6.94 -16.37
N SER A 48 -3.08 6.13 -15.56
CA SER A 48 -2.88 6.37 -14.14
C SER A 48 -1.40 6.29 -13.81
N THR A 49 -0.92 7.27 -13.07
CA THR A 49 0.46 7.33 -12.57
C THR A 49 0.43 7.48 -11.07
N GLU A 50 1.12 6.61 -10.36
CA GLU A 50 1.30 6.69 -8.91
C GLU A 50 2.79 6.83 -8.59
N LEU A 51 3.08 7.72 -7.63
CA LEU A 51 4.44 7.99 -7.20
C LEU A 51 4.49 8.00 -5.69
N ASN A 52 5.32 7.13 -5.14
CA ASN A 52 5.51 6.97 -3.72
C ASN A 52 6.94 7.33 -3.35
N TYR A 53 7.10 8.25 -2.42
CA TYR A 53 8.39 8.63 -1.84
C TYR A 53 8.45 8.21 -0.40
N THR A 54 9.53 7.58 0.00
CA THR A 54 9.80 7.26 1.40
C THR A 54 11.19 7.77 1.77
N PHE A 55 11.24 8.60 2.79
CA PHE A 55 12.47 9.04 3.41
C PHE A 55 12.51 8.56 4.86
N GLN A 56 13.52 7.75 5.19
CA GLN A 56 13.64 7.15 6.52
C GLN A 56 15.04 7.38 7.08
N ASN A 57 15.08 7.83 8.33
CA ASN A 57 16.30 7.92 9.13
C ASN A 57 16.13 7.14 10.43
N THR A 58 17.18 6.41 10.80
CA THR A 58 17.19 5.66 12.05
C THR A 58 18.55 5.87 12.73
N LEU A 59 18.51 6.23 13.99
CA LEU A 59 19.66 6.33 14.87
C LEU A 59 19.58 5.25 15.93
N SER A 60 20.62 4.45 16.06
CA SER A 60 20.69 3.39 17.08
C SER A 60 21.90 3.61 17.98
N TYR A 61 21.71 3.36 19.26
CA TYR A 61 22.71 3.42 20.30
C TYR A 61 22.69 2.14 21.12
N ASN A 62 23.82 1.48 21.27
CA ASN A 62 23.98 0.28 22.08
C ASN A 62 25.20 0.43 22.98
N ASN A 63 25.02 0.24 24.27
CA ASN A 63 26.14 0.30 25.21
C ASN A 63 25.91 -0.63 26.41
N GLN A 64 27.02 -1.06 27.01
CA GLN A 64 27.01 -1.90 28.19
C GLN A 64 27.95 -1.33 29.27
N PHE A 65 27.42 -1.10 30.46
CA PHE A 65 28.13 -0.58 31.62
C PHE A 65 28.05 -1.60 32.75
N GLY A 66 29.06 -2.45 32.87
CA GLY A 66 29.04 -3.51 33.88
C GLY A 66 27.87 -4.47 33.70
N LYS A 67 26.91 -4.45 34.62
CA LYS A 67 25.68 -5.28 34.55
C LYS A 67 24.51 -4.62 33.85
N HIS A 68 24.67 -3.40 33.38
CA HIS A 68 23.64 -2.63 32.70
C HIS A 68 23.88 -2.65 31.19
N SER A 69 22.89 -3.07 30.41
CA SER A 69 22.90 -3.00 28.97
C SER A 69 21.73 -2.13 28.50
N ILE A 70 22.03 -1.13 27.67
CA ILE A 70 21.05 -0.20 27.11
C ILE A 70 21.14 -0.25 25.60
N SER A 71 20.01 -0.46 24.96
CA SER A 71 19.83 -0.32 23.51
C SER A 71 18.71 0.70 23.24
N ALA A 72 19.03 1.76 22.53
CA ALA A 72 18.09 2.78 22.15
C ALA A 72 18.03 2.95 20.63
N VAL A 73 16.82 3.19 20.12
CA VAL A 73 16.57 3.47 18.71
C VAL A 73 15.66 4.67 18.62
N ALA A 74 16.01 5.63 17.78
CA ALA A 74 15.15 6.74 17.37
C ALA A 74 15.01 6.70 15.85
N GLY A 75 13.78 6.86 15.37
CA GLY A 75 13.47 6.79 13.94
C GLY A 75 12.57 7.94 13.51
N PHE A 76 12.78 8.40 12.29
CA PHE A 76 11.93 9.34 11.58
C PHE A 76 11.63 8.78 10.20
N THR A 77 10.35 8.77 9.82
CA THR A 77 9.91 8.37 8.49
C THR A 77 8.98 9.44 7.93
N TRP A 78 9.20 9.82 6.68
CA TRP A 78 8.33 10.66 5.90
C TRP A 78 7.95 9.91 4.62
N GLU A 79 6.65 9.83 4.37
CA GLU A 79 6.10 9.17 3.19
C GLU A 79 5.17 10.14 2.45
N ALA A 80 5.27 10.14 1.13
CA ALA A 80 4.40 10.91 0.26
C ALA A 80 3.84 10.00 -0.83
N TYR A 81 2.53 10.01 -0.98
CA TYR A 81 1.79 9.25 -1.97
C TYR A 81 1.09 10.24 -2.89
N THR A 82 1.48 10.26 -4.14
CA THR A 82 0.89 11.12 -5.17
C THR A 82 0.33 10.26 -6.29
N GLY A 83 -0.92 10.48 -6.66
CA GLY A 83 -1.54 9.79 -7.78
C GLY A 83 -2.23 10.78 -8.71
N ARG A 84 -2.20 10.44 -10.00
CA ARG A 84 -2.94 11.13 -11.06
C ARG A 84 -3.63 10.07 -11.90
N SER A 85 -4.87 10.33 -12.27
CA SER A 85 -5.54 9.59 -13.32
C SER A 85 -6.18 10.53 -14.31
N PHE A 86 -6.18 10.12 -15.55
CA PHE A 86 -6.82 10.81 -16.65
C PHE A 86 -7.52 9.79 -17.51
N THR A 87 -8.79 10.05 -17.85
CA THR A 87 -9.59 9.24 -18.76
C THR A 87 -10.12 10.15 -19.85
N ALA A 88 -9.89 9.75 -21.10
CA ALA A 88 -10.49 10.37 -22.26
C ALA A 88 -11.38 9.34 -22.97
N GLU A 89 -12.61 9.72 -23.25
CA GLU A 89 -13.59 8.91 -23.96
C GLU A 89 -14.04 9.62 -25.23
N ARG A 90 -14.24 8.87 -26.29
CA ARG A 90 -14.90 9.30 -27.51
C ARG A 90 -15.96 8.27 -27.91
N LEU A 91 -17.03 8.78 -28.48
CA LEU A 91 -18.15 7.98 -28.96
C LEU A 91 -18.14 7.87 -30.47
N ASN A 92 -18.88 6.88 -30.96
CA ASN A 92 -19.17 6.69 -32.38
C ASN A 92 -17.91 6.47 -33.24
N THR A 93 -17.18 5.38 -32.95
CA THR A 93 -16.07 4.96 -33.80
C THR A 93 -16.59 4.37 -35.12
N PRO A 94 -15.91 4.59 -36.24
CA PRO A 94 -16.38 4.18 -37.58
C PRO A 94 -16.52 2.64 -37.74
N SER A 95 -15.79 1.87 -36.95
CA SER A 95 -15.78 0.40 -37.01
C SER A 95 -15.32 -0.19 -35.68
N ASN A 96 -15.71 -1.44 -35.43
CA ASN A 96 -15.27 -2.23 -34.27
C ASN A 96 -13.90 -2.90 -34.49
N SER A 97 -13.21 -2.64 -35.60
CA SER A 97 -11.89 -3.22 -35.84
C SER A 97 -10.82 -2.58 -34.95
N ASP A 98 -9.79 -3.32 -34.60
CA ASP A 98 -8.69 -2.89 -33.72
C ASP A 98 -8.04 -1.58 -34.16
N ALA A 99 -8.00 -1.29 -35.46
CA ALA A 99 -7.45 -0.05 -35.98
C ALA A 99 -8.19 1.21 -35.52
N PHE A 100 -9.46 1.08 -35.12
CA PHE A 100 -10.29 2.18 -34.63
C PHE A 100 -10.51 2.17 -33.11
N GLN A 101 -9.86 1.26 -32.39
CA GLN A 101 -9.92 1.21 -30.92
C GLN A 101 -8.93 2.22 -30.28
N ILE A 102 -8.92 3.41 -30.81
CA ILE A 102 -8.14 4.55 -30.33
C ILE A 102 -9.06 5.75 -30.12
N VAL A 103 -8.82 6.52 -29.06
CA VAL A 103 -9.67 7.67 -28.69
C VAL A 103 -9.79 8.67 -29.86
N GLY A 104 -8.73 8.84 -30.66
CA GLY A 104 -8.75 9.72 -31.83
C GLY A 104 -9.68 9.29 -32.95
N ALA A 105 -10.15 8.04 -32.99
CA ALA A 105 -11.05 7.55 -34.07
C ALA A 105 -12.52 7.89 -33.80
N GLY A 106 -12.91 8.21 -32.58
CA GLY A 106 -14.29 8.57 -32.25
C GLY A 106 -14.66 9.91 -32.91
N THR A 107 -15.84 9.96 -33.54
CA THR A 107 -16.34 11.12 -34.26
C THR A 107 -17.20 12.06 -33.41
N LYS A 108 -17.72 11.55 -32.28
CA LYS A 108 -18.54 12.28 -31.34
C LYS A 108 -17.80 12.51 -30.02
N GLU A 109 -18.01 13.66 -29.43
CA GLU A 109 -17.42 14.00 -28.15
C GLU A 109 -17.97 13.09 -27.05
N GLY A 110 -17.06 12.52 -26.27
CA GLY A 110 -17.31 11.78 -25.05
C GLY A 110 -16.88 12.58 -23.83
N THR A 111 -16.72 11.90 -22.71
CA THR A 111 -16.37 12.50 -21.42
C THR A 111 -14.85 12.42 -21.20
N SER A 112 -14.26 13.54 -20.77
CA SER A 112 -12.89 13.55 -20.29
C SER A 112 -12.90 13.88 -18.79
N THR A 113 -12.29 13.01 -17.99
CA THR A 113 -12.19 13.19 -16.54
C THR A 113 -10.76 13.01 -16.07
N GLY A 114 -10.46 13.59 -14.93
CA GLY A 114 -9.15 13.43 -14.32
C GLY A 114 -9.23 13.65 -12.81
N SER A 115 -8.35 12.99 -12.09
CA SER A 115 -8.21 13.17 -10.65
C SER A 115 -6.75 13.24 -10.26
N ARG A 116 -6.49 13.92 -9.14
CA ARG A 116 -5.19 13.97 -8.50
C ARG A 116 -5.39 13.88 -6.99
N TYR A 117 -4.55 13.11 -6.35
CA TYR A 117 -4.49 13.06 -4.89
C TYR A 117 -3.06 13.14 -4.41
N GLU A 118 -2.89 13.70 -3.22
CA GLU A 118 -1.62 13.76 -2.49
C GLU A 118 -1.90 13.44 -1.03
N ASN A 119 -1.13 12.52 -0.48
CA ASN A 119 -1.21 12.14 0.92
C ASN A 119 0.19 12.09 1.52
N TYR A 120 0.32 12.52 2.76
CA TYR A 120 1.57 12.52 3.50
C TYR A 120 1.40 11.78 4.82
N LEU A 121 2.42 11.01 5.17
CA LEU A 121 2.54 10.36 6.46
C LEU A 121 3.90 10.71 7.08
N ILE A 122 3.88 11.15 8.32
CA ILE A 122 5.08 11.43 9.11
C ILE A 122 5.03 10.57 10.35
N SER A 123 6.12 9.85 10.63
CA SER A 123 6.20 8.97 11.79
C SER A 123 7.48 9.22 12.56
N TYR A 124 7.35 9.33 13.87
CA TYR A 124 8.45 9.34 14.82
C TYR A 124 8.41 8.08 15.67
N LEU A 125 9.54 7.42 15.84
CA LEU A 125 9.69 6.23 16.66
C LEU A 125 10.81 6.43 17.68
N GLY A 126 10.54 6.12 18.93
CA GLY A 126 11.53 5.99 19.98
C GLY A 126 11.37 4.66 20.71
N ARG A 127 12.47 3.93 20.93
CA ARG A 127 12.47 2.70 21.72
C ARG A 127 13.73 2.63 22.56
N ILE A 128 13.58 2.25 23.80
CA ILE A 128 14.67 1.99 24.74
C ILE A 128 14.45 0.60 25.32
N ASN A 129 15.46 -0.26 25.18
CA ASN A 129 15.53 -1.55 25.84
C ASN A 129 16.61 -1.45 26.92
N TYR A 130 16.27 -1.85 28.11
CA TYR A 130 17.16 -1.91 29.25
C TYR A 130 17.22 -3.32 29.81
N ASN A 131 18.43 -3.79 30.04
CA ASN A 131 18.68 -5.10 30.64
C ASN A 131 19.66 -4.94 31.81
N TYR A 132 19.26 -5.45 32.97
CA TYR A 132 20.10 -5.46 34.14
C TYR A 132 20.46 -6.89 34.56
N ALA A 133 21.77 -7.16 34.55
CA ALA A 133 22.37 -8.44 34.99
C ALA A 133 21.76 -9.68 34.28
N ASP A 134 21.26 -9.51 33.06
CA ASP A 134 20.54 -10.54 32.29
C ASP A 134 19.31 -11.14 33.02
N ARG A 135 18.83 -10.45 34.04
CA ARG A 135 17.70 -10.87 34.87
C ARG A 135 16.46 -10.00 34.68
N TYR A 136 16.64 -8.69 34.64
CA TYR A 136 15.55 -7.75 34.57
C TYR A 136 15.59 -7.04 33.23
N LEU A 137 14.52 -7.15 32.49
CA LEU A 137 14.35 -6.60 31.17
C LEU A 137 13.24 -5.56 31.20
N ALA A 138 13.48 -4.40 30.64
CA ALA A 138 12.46 -3.38 30.48
C ALA A 138 12.54 -2.82 29.07
N THR A 139 11.39 -2.64 28.42
CA THR A 139 11.29 -1.98 27.13
C THR A 139 10.25 -0.89 27.20
N VAL A 140 10.61 0.29 26.72
CA VAL A 140 9.69 1.40 26.51
C VAL A 140 9.78 1.81 25.06
N SER A 141 8.63 1.96 24.41
CA SER A 141 8.58 2.52 23.06
C SER A 141 7.44 3.51 22.93
N VAL A 142 7.64 4.51 22.08
CA VAL A 142 6.63 5.48 21.68
C VAL A 142 6.70 5.65 20.17
N ARG A 143 5.53 5.66 19.54
CA ARG A 143 5.38 6.00 18.13
C ARG A 143 4.34 7.11 18.00
N ALA A 144 4.68 8.13 17.24
CA ALA A 144 3.78 9.22 16.91
C ALA A 144 3.64 9.29 15.39
N ASP A 145 2.42 9.11 14.90
CA ASP A 145 2.10 9.10 13.47
C ASP A 145 1.18 10.27 13.14
N GLY A 146 1.56 11.05 12.13
CA GLY A 146 0.78 12.16 11.60
C GLY A 146 0.40 11.91 10.14
N SER A 147 -0.90 11.95 9.83
CA SER A 147 -1.40 11.71 8.47
C SER A 147 -2.21 12.89 7.95
N SER A 148 -1.96 13.25 6.69
CA SER A 148 -2.72 14.29 5.98
C SER A 148 -4.16 13.89 5.67
N LYS A 149 -4.50 12.60 5.75
CA LYS A 149 -5.86 12.07 5.50
C LYS A 149 -6.86 12.45 6.58
N PHE A 150 -6.38 12.83 7.77
CA PHE A 150 -7.25 13.23 8.87
C PHE A 150 -7.49 14.74 8.90
N ALA A 151 -8.62 15.13 9.46
CA ALA A 151 -9.00 16.53 9.61
C ALA A 151 -7.99 17.33 10.44
N PRO A 152 -7.83 18.63 10.19
CA PRO A 152 -7.02 19.52 11.01
C PRO A 152 -7.41 19.39 12.50
N GLY A 153 -6.41 19.23 13.37
CA GLY A 153 -6.60 19.00 14.81
C GLY A 153 -6.52 17.53 15.24
N ASN A 154 -6.84 16.56 14.36
CA ASN A 154 -6.81 15.14 14.67
C ASN A 154 -5.80 14.35 13.82
N ARG A 155 -4.79 15.03 13.29
CA ARG A 155 -3.82 14.42 12.37
C ARG A 155 -2.79 13.55 13.05
N TRP A 156 -2.61 13.69 14.37
CA TRP A 156 -1.58 12.99 15.11
C TRP A 156 -2.16 11.93 16.04
N GLY A 157 -1.60 10.74 15.99
CA GLY A 157 -1.83 9.66 16.94
C GLY A 157 -0.52 9.32 17.64
N THR A 158 -0.56 9.10 18.95
CA THR A 158 0.59 8.68 19.76
C THR A 158 0.31 7.33 20.41
N PHE A 159 1.22 6.39 20.24
CA PHE A 159 1.09 5.01 20.65
C PHE A 159 2.25 4.61 21.59
N PRO A 160 2.13 4.84 22.91
CA PRO A 160 3.11 4.37 23.88
C PRO A 160 2.93 2.88 24.14
N SER A 161 4.05 2.19 24.39
CA SER A 161 4.08 0.79 24.78
C SER A 161 5.20 0.57 25.78
N PHE A 162 4.97 -0.29 26.78
CA PHE A 162 6.01 -0.72 27.69
C PHE A 162 5.90 -2.21 27.98
N SER A 163 7.03 -2.85 28.30
CA SER A 163 7.06 -4.24 28.74
C SER A 163 8.13 -4.42 29.81
N LEU A 164 7.88 -5.35 30.72
CA LEU A 164 8.81 -5.76 31.76
C LEU A 164 8.97 -7.28 31.71
N GLY A 165 10.20 -7.74 31.86
CA GLY A 165 10.52 -9.17 31.90
C GLY A 165 11.45 -9.49 33.07
N TRP A 166 11.24 -10.63 33.68
CA TRP A 166 12.12 -11.16 34.73
C TRP A 166 12.47 -12.61 34.43
N ARG A 167 13.78 -12.91 34.38
CA ARG A 167 14.29 -14.27 34.30
C ARG A 167 14.45 -14.84 35.70
N ILE A 168 13.57 -15.73 36.12
CA ILE A 168 13.47 -16.25 37.47
C ILE A 168 14.57 -17.24 37.83
N ALA A 169 15.21 -17.90 36.94
CA ALA A 169 16.48 -18.60 37.05
C ALA A 169 16.75 -19.35 35.74
N VAL A 170 17.93 -19.22 35.23
CA VAL A 170 18.54 -20.29 34.43
C VAL A 170 19.62 -20.86 35.32
N SER A 171 19.23 -21.69 36.30
CA SER A 171 20.13 -22.61 36.91
C SER A 171 20.41 -23.68 35.87
N TYR A 172 21.44 -23.47 35.09
CA TYR A 172 22.06 -24.59 34.39
C TYR A 172 22.71 -25.45 35.47
N THR A 173 21.93 -26.28 36.10
CA THR A 173 22.49 -27.48 36.69
C THR A 173 23.09 -28.22 35.52
N HIS A 174 24.42 -28.21 35.47
CA HIS A 174 25.16 -29.22 34.80
C HIS A 174 24.62 -30.58 35.33
N LEU A 175 23.69 -31.15 34.62
CA LEU A 175 23.52 -32.57 34.63
C LEU A 175 24.80 -33.10 33.99
N ARG A 176 25.84 -33.26 34.80
CA ARG A 176 26.86 -34.26 34.53
C ARG A 176 26.05 -35.53 34.39
N ALA A 177 25.86 -36.01 33.18
CA ALA A 177 25.53 -37.36 32.92
C ALA A 177 26.61 -38.15 33.69
N HIS A 178 26.22 -38.80 34.74
CA HIS A 178 26.99 -39.88 35.31
C HIS A 178 27.16 -40.89 34.18
N GLU A 179 28.31 -40.81 33.52
CA GLU A 179 28.82 -42.00 32.85
C GLU A 179 28.95 -43.04 33.92
N THR A 180 27.98 -43.85 34.09
CA THR A 180 28.10 -45.15 34.74
C THR A 180 29.00 -45.96 33.81
N LEU A 181 30.27 -45.99 34.16
CA LEU A 181 31.18 -47.01 33.71
C LEU A 181 30.61 -48.38 34.15
N ALA A 182 29.82 -48.95 33.30
CA ALA A 182 29.56 -50.37 33.32
C ALA A 182 30.66 -51.06 32.51
N ASN A 183 31.85 -51.08 33.11
CA ASN A 183 32.76 -52.18 32.85
C ASN A 183 32.14 -53.40 33.44
N LEU A 184 32.02 -54.45 32.65
CA LEU A 184 32.18 -55.82 33.14
C LEU A 184 32.23 -56.83 31.98
N VAL A 185 33.44 -57.37 31.82
CA VAL A 185 33.82 -58.69 31.34
C VAL A 185 33.53 -59.04 29.91
#